data_c7c11e50dd37d39f26d5068947d82ab1
#
_entry.id   c7c11e50dd37d39f26d5068947d82ab1
#
_cell.length_a   1.000
_cell.length_b   1.000
_cell.length_c   1.000
_cell.angle_alpha   90.00
_cell.angle_beta   90.00
_cell.angle_gamma   90.00
#
_symmetry.space_group_name_H-M   'P 1'
#
loop_
_entity.id
_entity.type
_entity.pdbx_description
1 polymer ?
#
loop_
_entity_poly.entity_id
_entity_poly.type
_entity_poly.pdbx_seq_one_letter_code
_entity_poly.pdbx_strand_id
1 'polypeptide(L)'
;FRISLNIKNKTDKSDAQVIARYGRERKPSIKQKMPEEFVQLRELSRTRSFLKDQRTAINNHHDNIDSSLAKRMCSNTVNAINNEIDGLDREIEKIVLNTPEIKHEVDIMTSMPGIGIATAVALLGELGTLKNYPTRQKITAMCGLNPVRKQSGTSVNSTRLSKKGSPVVRRFLYMCSKTAVPSIPVLQDLYDRLLVKGNTKMQARCAVMRKMLLILRGMVIADKKYDKNFKKN
;
A
#
# COMPACT_ATOMS: atom_id res chain seq x y z
N PHE A 1 -6.31 24.95 2.73
CA PHE A 1 -6.31 26.24 2.03
C PHE A 1 -7.72 26.81 1.87
N ARG A 2 -8.74 26.02 1.43
CA ARG A 2 -10.12 26.49 1.34
C ARG A 2 -10.69 26.94 2.71
N ILE A 3 -10.41 26.16 3.77
CA ILE A 3 -10.82 26.47 5.15
C ILE A 3 -10.17 27.76 5.62
N SER A 4 -8.91 28.00 5.30
CA SER A 4 -8.19 29.24 5.66
C SER A 4 -8.72 30.49 4.94
N LEU A 5 -9.46 30.31 3.83
CA LEU A 5 -10.12 31.38 3.09
C LEU A 5 -11.57 31.61 3.54
N ASN A 6 -12.07 30.87 4.52
CA ASN A 6 -13.44 30.95 5.04
C ASN A 6 -14.54 30.76 3.96
N ILE A 7 -14.25 30.04 2.86
CA ILE A 7 -15.19 29.80 1.76
C ILE A 7 -16.07 28.61 2.13
N LYS A 8 -17.35 28.86 2.45
CA LYS A 8 -18.32 27.85 2.90
C LYS A 8 -19.00 27.11 1.75
N ASN A 9 -19.33 27.79 0.66
CA ASN A 9 -20.07 27.21 -0.46
C ASN A 9 -19.14 26.42 -1.39
N LYS A 10 -19.52 25.18 -1.71
CA LYS A 10 -18.80 24.33 -2.64
C LYS A 10 -19.53 24.31 -3.98
N THR A 11 -19.00 25.06 -4.94
CA THR A 11 -19.41 25.08 -6.34
C THR A 11 -18.16 24.96 -7.19
N ASP A 12 -18.29 24.48 -8.43
CA ASP A 12 -17.16 24.37 -9.36
C ASP A 12 -16.47 25.72 -9.59
N LYS A 13 -17.25 26.80 -9.66
CA LYS A 13 -16.73 28.17 -9.77
C LYS A 13 -15.89 28.57 -8.57
N SER A 14 -16.37 28.29 -7.35
CA SER A 14 -15.61 28.60 -6.12
C SER A 14 -14.36 27.72 -5.99
N ASP A 15 -14.44 26.45 -6.42
CA ASP A 15 -13.29 25.53 -6.39
C ASP A 15 -12.22 25.96 -7.40
N ALA A 16 -12.61 26.38 -8.62
CA ALA A 16 -11.69 26.94 -9.62
C ALA A 16 -10.95 28.19 -9.09
N GLN A 17 -11.66 29.12 -8.44
CA GLN A 17 -11.06 30.30 -7.83
C GLN A 17 -10.07 29.95 -6.70
N VAL A 18 -10.43 28.99 -5.84
CA VAL A 18 -9.56 28.51 -4.76
C VAL A 18 -8.30 27.84 -5.32
N ILE A 19 -8.42 27.04 -6.37
CA ILE A 19 -7.28 26.37 -7.04
C ILE A 19 -6.36 27.42 -7.69
N ALA A 20 -6.92 28.39 -8.41
CA ALA A 20 -6.15 29.46 -9.05
C ALA A 20 -5.37 30.29 -8.01
N ARG A 21 -6.05 30.65 -6.90
CA ARG A 21 -5.44 31.39 -5.80
C ARG A 21 -4.36 30.56 -5.10
N TYR A 22 -4.60 29.26 -4.86
CA TYR A 22 -3.61 28.35 -4.31
C TYR A 22 -2.35 28.25 -5.21
N GLY A 23 -2.54 28.11 -6.52
CA GLY A 23 -1.45 28.08 -7.49
C GLY A 23 -0.59 29.34 -7.45
N ARG A 24 -1.24 30.52 -7.40
CA ARG A 24 -0.56 31.82 -7.36
C ARG A 24 0.19 32.05 -6.06
N GLU A 25 -0.44 31.76 -4.90
CA GLU A 25 0.13 32.04 -3.58
C GLU A 25 1.16 31.01 -3.14
N ARG A 26 0.93 29.71 -3.42
CA ARG A 26 1.76 28.61 -2.92
C ARG A 26 2.78 28.11 -3.92
N LYS A 27 2.64 28.44 -5.19
CA LYS A 27 3.53 28.01 -6.30
C LYS A 27 3.94 26.54 -6.13
N PRO A 28 2.97 25.60 -6.07
CA PRO A 28 3.26 24.20 -5.83
C PRO A 28 4.22 23.67 -6.89
N SER A 29 5.20 22.89 -6.48
CA SER A 29 6.11 22.24 -7.42
C SER A 29 5.33 21.31 -8.35
N ILE A 30 5.67 21.34 -9.63
CA ILE A 30 5.08 20.44 -10.63
C ILE A 30 5.49 19.01 -10.27
N LYS A 31 4.49 18.17 -10.02
CA LYS A 31 4.73 16.75 -9.78
C LYS A 31 5.07 16.09 -11.12
N GLN A 32 6.24 15.46 -11.21
CA GLN A 32 6.55 14.64 -12.39
C GLN A 32 5.46 13.58 -12.59
N LYS A 33 5.00 13.45 -13.83
CA LYS A 33 4.06 12.41 -14.22
C LYS A 33 4.71 11.04 -13.95
N MET A 34 3.96 10.16 -13.34
CA MET A 34 4.42 8.78 -13.15
C MET A 34 4.59 8.13 -14.53
N PRO A 35 5.69 7.42 -14.80
CA PRO A 35 5.85 6.67 -16.05
C PRO A 35 4.68 5.73 -16.31
N GLU A 36 4.38 5.51 -17.59
CA GLU A 36 3.19 4.77 -18.03
C GLU A 36 3.14 3.34 -17.47
N GLU A 37 4.29 2.69 -17.41
CA GLU A 37 4.44 1.31 -16.91
C GLU A 37 3.98 1.19 -15.45
N PHE A 38 4.31 2.17 -14.59
CA PHE A 38 3.84 2.19 -13.21
C PHE A 38 2.33 2.45 -13.11
N VAL A 39 1.78 3.27 -14.02
CA VAL A 39 0.33 3.52 -14.09
C VAL A 39 -0.39 2.23 -14.48
N GLN A 40 0.09 1.53 -15.50
CA GLN A 40 -0.46 0.24 -15.95
C GLN A 40 -0.38 -0.81 -14.83
N LEU A 41 0.77 -0.96 -14.17
CA LEU A 41 0.92 -1.85 -13.02
C LEU A 41 -0.07 -1.54 -11.91
N ARG A 42 -0.33 -0.26 -11.63
CA ARG A 42 -1.31 0.17 -10.63
C ARG A 42 -2.72 -0.29 -11.01
N GLU A 43 -3.12 -0.07 -12.25
CA GLU A 43 -4.46 -0.42 -12.74
C GLU A 43 -4.67 -1.93 -12.74
N LEU A 44 -3.72 -2.69 -13.29
CA LEU A 44 -3.76 -4.15 -13.31
C LEU A 44 -3.79 -4.74 -11.89
N SER A 45 -2.93 -4.25 -10.99
CA SER A 45 -2.89 -4.73 -9.59
C SER A 45 -4.19 -4.43 -8.84
N ARG A 46 -4.81 -3.27 -9.08
CA ARG A 46 -6.10 -2.91 -8.49
C ARG A 46 -7.22 -3.78 -9.03
N THR A 47 -7.27 -3.99 -10.33
CA THR A 47 -8.26 -4.88 -10.99
C THR A 47 -8.12 -6.31 -10.48
N ARG A 48 -6.89 -6.81 -10.42
CA ARG A 48 -6.59 -8.12 -9.84
C ARG A 48 -7.07 -8.25 -8.39
N SER A 49 -6.83 -7.24 -7.58
CA SER A 49 -7.28 -7.23 -6.17
C SER A 49 -8.81 -7.22 -6.08
N PHE A 50 -9.47 -6.43 -6.92
CA PHE A 50 -10.93 -6.38 -7.01
C PHE A 50 -11.52 -7.75 -7.39
N LEU A 51 -10.99 -8.40 -8.43
CA LEU A 51 -11.46 -9.73 -8.84
C LEU A 51 -11.25 -10.78 -7.74
N LYS A 52 -10.16 -10.74 -7.01
CA LYS A 52 -9.95 -11.61 -5.83
C LYS A 52 -10.97 -11.37 -4.73
N ASP A 53 -11.36 -10.12 -4.49
CA ASP A 53 -12.40 -9.80 -3.51
C ASP A 53 -13.77 -10.32 -3.97
N GLN A 54 -14.11 -10.17 -5.25
CA GLN A 54 -15.34 -10.73 -5.85
C GLN A 54 -15.36 -12.26 -5.74
N ARG A 55 -14.27 -12.93 -6.08
CA ARG A 55 -14.12 -14.38 -5.93
C ARG A 55 -14.40 -14.84 -4.49
N THR A 56 -13.82 -14.12 -3.52
CA THR A 56 -14.04 -14.45 -2.11
C THR A 56 -15.50 -14.26 -1.70
N ALA A 57 -16.15 -13.19 -2.17
CA ALA A 57 -17.57 -12.95 -1.89
C ALA A 57 -18.46 -14.04 -2.48
N ILE A 58 -18.18 -14.47 -3.73
CA ILE A 58 -18.94 -15.54 -4.38
C ILE A 58 -18.72 -16.89 -3.67
N ASN A 59 -17.49 -17.21 -3.26
CA ASN A 59 -17.22 -18.43 -2.51
C ASN A 59 -17.96 -18.44 -1.16
N ASN A 60 -17.94 -17.33 -0.43
CA ASN A 60 -18.69 -17.21 0.83
C ASN A 60 -20.21 -17.36 0.61
N HIS A 61 -20.73 -16.85 -0.53
CA HIS A 61 -22.13 -17.04 -0.88
C HIS A 61 -22.41 -18.50 -1.23
N HIS A 62 -21.57 -19.13 -2.07
CA HIS A 62 -21.66 -20.54 -2.43
C HIS A 62 -21.77 -21.47 -1.21
N ASP A 63 -21.00 -21.20 -0.17
CA ASP A 63 -20.97 -22.03 1.04
C ASP A 63 -22.27 -21.92 1.88
N ASN A 64 -23.05 -20.85 1.67
CA ASN A 64 -24.28 -20.56 2.41
C ASN A 64 -25.59 -20.84 1.63
N ILE A 65 -25.53 -21.47 0.46
CA ILE A 65 -26.70 -21.82 -0.34
C ILE A 65 -26.86 -23.36 -0.45
N ASP A 66 -28.09 -23.84 -0.58
CA ASP A 66 -28.36 -25.27 -0.68
C ASP A 66 -28.65 -25.74 -2.11
N SER A 67 -29.19 -24.86 -2.96
CA SER A 67 -29.54 -25.17 -4.35
C SER A 67 -28.31 -25.60 -5.16
N SER A 68 -28.35 -26.85 -5.67
CA SER A 68 -27.30 -27.42 -6.52
C SER A 68 -27.09 -26.61 -7.82
N LEU A 69 -28.15 -26.07 -8.40
CA LEU A 69 -28.10 -25.22 -9.57
C LEU A 69 -27.39 -23.92 -9.26
N ALA A 70 -27.74 -23.26 -8.15
CA ALA A 70 -27.09 -22.01 -7.73
C ALA A 70 -25.62 -22.22 -7.40
N LYS A 71 -25.24 -23.29 -6.71
CA LYS A 71 -23.83 -23.67 -6.46
C LYS A 71 -23.05 -23.82 -7.75
N ARG A 72 -23.61 -24.52 -8.75
CA ARG A 72 -22.96 -24.68 -10.06
C ARG A 72 -22.73 -23.33 -10.75
N MET A 73 -23.71 -22.43 -10.69
CA MET A 73 -23.55 -21.09 -11.29
C MET A 73 -22.47 -20.27 -10.59
N CYS A 74 -22.40 -20.30 -9.25
CA CYS A 74 -21.32 -19.68 -8.50
C CYS A 74 -19.94 -20.25 -8.89
N SER A 75 -19.82 -21.58 -8.99
CA SER A 75 -18.57 -22.23 -9.40
C SER A 75 -18.13 -21.83 -10.81
N ASN A 76 -19.06 -21.75 -11.77
CA ASN A 76 -18.76 -21.27 -13.12
C ASN A 76 -18.25 -19.83 -13.11
N THR A 77 -18.87 -18.96 -12.32
CA THR A 77 -18.43 -17.56 -12.17
C THR A 77 -17.03 -17.47 -11.54
N VAL A 78 -16.77 -18.27 -10.50
CA VAL A 78 -15.43 -18.34 -9.87
C VAL A 78 -14.37 -18.80 -10.87
N ASN A 79 -14.68 -19.79 -11.73
CA ASN A 79 -13.74 -20.25 -12.76
C ASN A 79 -13.46 -19.15 -13.79
N ALA A 80 -14.47 -18.41 -14.24
CA ALA A 80 -14.27 -17.27 -15.13
C ALA A 80 -13.38 -16.21 -14.48
N ILE A 81 -13.63 -15.84 -13.22
CA ILE A 81 -12.80 -14.89 -12.48
C ILE A 81 -11.35 -15.37 -12.33
N ASN A 82 -11.12 -16.67 -12.11
CA ASN A 82 -9.77 -17.21 -12.04
C ASN A 82 -9.02 -17.03 -13.37
N ASN A 83 -9.67 -17.31 -14.49
CA ASN A 83 -9.08 -17.13 -15.82
C ASN A 83 -8.68 -15.66 -16.09
N GLU A 84 -9.52 -14.70 -15.66
CA GLU A 84 -9.21 -13.27 -15.76
C GLU A 84 -8.03 -12.88 -14.84
N ILE A 85 -7.97 -13.41 -13.62
CA ILE A 85 -6.84 -13.18 -12.72
C ILE A 85 -5.54 -13.71 -13.33
N ASP A 86 -5.56 -14.89 -13.94
CA ASP A 86 -4.39 -15.47 -14.60
C ASP A 86 -3.98 -14.65 -15.83
N GLY A 87 -4.94 -14.08 -16.56
CA GLY A 87 -4.70 -13.13 -17.63
C GLY A 87 -3.98 -11.87 -17.14
N LEU A 88 -4.48 -11.27 -16.06
CA LEU A 88 -3.86 -10.09 -15.44
C LEU A 88 -2.44 -10.40 -14.92
N ASP A 89 -2.22 -11.57 -14.34
CA ASP A 89 -0.90 -11.97 -13.85
C ASP A 89 0.11 -12.09 -14.99
N ARG A 90 -0.30 -12.62 -16.15
CA ARG A 90 0.55 -12.67 -17.35
C ARG A 90 0.89 -11.26 -17.89
N GLU A 91 -0.08 -10.33 -17.92
CA GLU A 91 0.20 -8.96 -18.37
C GLU A 91 1.10 -8.20 -17.40
N ILE A 92 0.90 -8.38 -16.09
CA ILE A 92 1.80 -7.82 -15.06
C ILE A 92 3.23 -8.35 -15.26
N GLU A 93 3.38 -9.65 -15.46
CA GLU A 93 4.68 -10.28 -15.68
C GLU A 93 5.39 -9.72 -16.94
N LYS A 94 4.65 -9.53 -18.04
CA LYS A 94 5.20 -8.93 -19.27
C LYS A 94 5.74 -7.52 -19.00
N ILE A 95 4.98 -6.67 -18.29
CA ILE A 95 5.44 -5.31 -17.97
C ILE A 95 6.71 -5.37 -17.12
N VAL A 96 6.72 -6.24 -16.10
CA VAL A 96 7.89 -6.40 -15.22
C VAL A 96 9.12 -6.88 -16.03
N LEU A 97 8.97 -7.84 -16.92
CA LEU A 97 10.08 -8.39 -17.71
C LEU A 97 10.59 -7.39 -18.76
N ASN A 98 9.70 -6.61 -19.37
CA ASN A 98 10.05 -5.65 -20.42
C ASN A 98 10.59 -4.31 -19.87
N THR A 99 10.53 -4.08 -18.55
CA THR A 99 11.02 -2.86 -17.91
C THR A 99 12.15 -3.22 -16.94
N PRO A 100 13.43 -3.14 -17.34
CA PRO A 100 14.56 -3.59 -16.51
C PRO A 100 14.62 -2.96 -15.14
N GLU A 101 14.28 -1.67 -15.03
CA GLU A 101 14.27 -0.94 -13.75
C GLU A 101 13.20 -1.49 -12.79
N ILE A 102 11.99 -1.78 -13.29
CA ILE A 102 10.91 -2.37 -12.50
C ILE A 102 11.29 -3.78 -12.07
N LYS A 103 11.80 -4.60 -13.00
CA LYS A 103 12.26 -5.95 -12.70
C LYS A 103 13.31 -5.95 -11.58
N HIS A 104 14.30 -5.09 -11.69
CA HIS A 104 15.35 -4.97 -10.71
C HIS A 104 14.82 -4.58 -9.31
N GLU A 105 13.92 -3.59 -9.23
CA GLU A 105 13.29 -3.23 -7.96
C GLU A 105 12.40 -4.35 -7.40
N VAL A 106 11.66 -5.07 -8.25
CA VAL A 106 10.88 -6.25 -7.84
C VAL A 106 11.80 -7.33 -7.26
N ASP A 107 12.93 -7.63 -7.92
CA ASP A 107 13.91 -8.63 -7.45
C ASP A 107 14.53 -8.26 -6.10
N ILE A 108 14.81 -6.97 -5.88
CA ILE A 108 15.27 -6.48 -4.58
C ILE A 108 14.16 -6.63 -3.53
N MET A 109 12.95 -6.18 -3.81
CA MET A 109 11.86 -6.17 -2.84
C MET A 109 11.41 -7.58 -2.44
N THR A 110 11.34 -8.50 -3.40
CA THR A 110 10.92 -9.89 -3.18
C THR A 110 11.95 -10.72 -2.41
N SER A 111 13.21 -10.27 -2.33
CA SER A 111 14.21 -10.89 -1.47
C SER A 111 13.90 -10.76 0.02
N MET A 112 13.03 -9.81 0.42
CA MET A 112 12.59 -9.67 1.80
C MET A 112 11.52 -10.71 2.15
N PRO A 113 11.69 -11.53 3.21
CA PRO A 113 10.70 -12.50 3.62
C PRO A 113 9.32 -11.87 3.85
N GLY A 114 8.28 -12.48 3.27
CA GLY A 114 6.91 -12.01 3.33
C GLY A 114 6.50 -11.02 2.24
N ILE A 115 7.42 -10.61 1.37
CA ILE A 115 7.13 -9.79 0.19
C ILE A 115 7.13 -10.67 -1.06
N GLY A 116 5.96 -10.91 -1.62
CA GLY A 116 5.81 -11.61 -2.91
C GLY A 116 5.72 -10.62 -4.09
N ILE A 117 5.84 -11.14 -5.30
CA ILE A 117 5.77 -10.37 -6.56
C ILE A 117 4.53 -9.47 -6.60
N ALA A 118 3.34 -10.02 -6.29
CA ALA A 118 2.10 -9.25 -6.29
C ALA A 118 2.14 -8.04 -5.35
N THR A 119 2.84 -8.14 -4.20
CA THR A 119 3.02 -7.02 -3.29
C THR A 119 4.03 -6.01 -3.83
N ALA A 120 5.18 -6.46 -4.33
CA ALA A 120 6.18 -5.58 -4.91
C ALA A 120 5.59 -4.75 -6.06
N VAL A 121 4.89 -5.41 -6.99
CA VAL A 121 4.19 -4.78 -8.12
C VAL A 121 3.13 -3.78 -7.66
N ALA A 122 2.29 -4.16 -6.68
CA ALA A 122 1.27 -3.25 -6.14
C ALA A 122 1.89 -2.01 -5.46
N LEU A 123 3.01 -2.18 -4.74
CA LEU A 123 3.73 -1.07 -4.13
C LEU A 123 4.33 -0.14 -5.19
N LEU A 124 4.96 -0.69 -6.23
CA LEU A 124 5.52 0.08 -7.34
C LEU A 124 4.44 0.80 -8.14
N GLY A 125 3.33 0.15 -8.44
CA GLY A 125 2.19 0.78 -9.11
C GLY A 125 1.59 1.95 -8.33
N GLU A 126 1.48 1.84 -7.00
CA GLU A 126 0.91 2.88 -6.14
C GLU A 126 1.88 4.02 -5.83
N LEU A 127 3.16 3.72 -5.67
CA LEU A 127 4.17 4.65 -5.18
C LEU A 127 5.16 5.11 -6.27
N GLY A 128 5.24 4.40 -7.39
CA GLY A 128 6.38 4.50 -8.30
C GLY A 128 7.64 3.91 -7.68
N THR A 129 8.79 4.21 -8.23
CA THR A 129 10.06 3.79 -7.63
C THR A 129 10.24 4.36 -6.22
N LEU A 130 10.69 3.52 -5.30
CA LEU A 130 10.92 3.94 -3.92
C LEU A 130 12.13 4.90 -3.79
N LYS A 131 12.97 5.00 -4.82
CA LYS A 131 14.10 5.97 -4.91
C LYS A 131 13.62 7.42 -4.91
N ASN A 132 12.44 7.70 -5.46
CA ASN A 132 11.88 9.06 -5.60
C ASN A 132 11.42 9.69 -4.27
N TYR A 133 11.49 8.97 -3.17
CA TYR A 133 11.13 9.51 -1.86
C TYR A 133 12.39 9.98 -1.09
N PRO A 134 12.71 11.28 -1.05
CA PRO A 134 13.94 11.76 -0.45
C PRO A 134 14.02 11.51 1.06
N THR A 135 12.87 11.46 1.76
CA THR A 135 12.84 11.24 3.20
C THR A 135 11.92 10.09 3.61
N ARG A 136 12.23 9.48 4.76
CA ARG A 136 11.40 8.44 5.40
C ARG A 136 9.99 8.95 5.70
N GLN A 137 9.86 10.22 6.08
CA GLN A 137 8.59 10.86 6.40
C GLN A 137 7.69 10.98 5.16
N LYS A 138 8.26 11.34 3.99
CA LYS A 138 7.49 11.50 2.76
C LYS A 138 6.85 10.18 2.31
N ILE A 139 7.60 9.08 2.28
CA ILE A 139 7.02 7.79 1.88
C ILE A 139 6.00 7.28 2.90
N THR A 140 6.25 7.41 4.20
CA THR A 140 5.28 6.97 5.22
C THR A 140 4.02 7.83 5.25
N ALA A 141 4.11 9.13 4.93
CA ALA A 141 2.96 10.00 4.74
C ALA A 141 2.14 9.58 3.53
N MET A 142 2.79 9.27 2.39
CA MET A 142 2.15 8.81 1.16
C MET A 142 1.37 7.51 1.35
N CYS A 143 1.83 6.64 2.25
CA CYS A 143 1.15 5.40 2.61
C CYS A 143 0.12 5.57 3.74
N GLY A 144 0.03 6.76 4.35
CA GLY A 144 -0.86 7.01 5.50
C GLY A 144 -0.47 6.25 6.76
N LEU A 145 0.82 5.91 6.90
CA LEU A 145 1.40 5.17 8.04
C LEU A 145 2.02 6.10 9.10
N ASN A 146 1.86 7.41 8.98
CA ASN A 146 2.31 8.35 9.99
C ASN A 146 1.36 8.36 11.19
N PRO A 147 1.88 8.31 12.43
CA PRO A 147 1.07 8.52 13.61
C PRO A 147 0.65 10.00 13.68
N VAL A 148 -0.62 10.24 13.95
CA VAL A 148 -1.18 11.56 14.25
C VAL A 148 -1.61 11.53 15.70
N ARG A 149 -1.05 12.44 16.49
CA ARG A 149 -1.50 12.67 17.87
C ARG A 149 -2.68 13.64 17.85
N LYS A 150 -3.76 13.27 18.52
CA LYS A 150 -4.80 14.20 18.94
C LYS A 150 -4.55 14.53 20.40
N GLN A 151 -4.10 15.75 20.65
CA GLN A 151 -4.06 16.34 22.00
C GLN A 151 -5.11 17.43 22.05
N SER A 152 -6.07 17.29 22.95
CA SER A 152 -7.05 18.32 23.26
C SER A 152 -7.06 18.44 24.78
N GLY A 153 -6.43 19.50 25.30
CA GLY A 153 -6.30 19.72 26.74
C GLY A 153 -5.57 18.57 27.46
N THR A 154 -5.91 18.35 28.73
CA THR A 154 -5.32 17.30 29.58
C THR A 154 -5.98 15.92 29.42
N SER A 155 -7.12 15.83 28.73
CA SER A 155 -8.01 14.64 28.78
C SER A 155 -7.93 13.70 27.57
N VAL A 156 -7.34 14.11 26.42
CA VAL A 156 -7.30 13.26 25.23
C VAL A 156 -5.88 13.14 24.71
N ASN A 157 -5.23 12.00 24.99
CA ASN A 157 -3.93 11.64 24.42
C ASN A 157 -4.07 10.37 23.58
N SER A 158 -4.64 10.48 22.35
CA SER A 158 -4.80 9.35 21.45
C SER A 158 -3.91 9.48 20.21
N THR A 159 -3.19 8.41 19.87
CA THR A 159 -2.39 8.32 18.66
C THR A 159 -3.10 7.43 17.65
N ARG A 160 -3.38 7.95 16.47
CA ARG A 160 -4.01 7.21 15.36
C ARG A 160 -3.11 7.27 14.12
N LEU A 161 -3.26 6.30 13.21
CA LEU A 161 -2.69 6.44 11.87
C LEU A 161 -3.41 7.55 11.11
N SER A 162 -2.65 8.33 10.33
CA SER A 162 -3.22 9.41 9.51
C SER A 162 -4.25 8.92 8.51
N LYS A 163 -4.06 7.71 7.99
CA LYS A 163 -4.84 7.08 6.90
C LYS A 163 -4.93 7.96 5.62
N LYS A 164 -4.30 9.15 5.61
CA LYS A 164 -4.20 10.04 4.45
C LYS A 164 -3.14 9.50 3.50
N GLY A 165 -3.50 8.55 2.65
CA GLY A 165 -2.59 7.89 1.70
C GLY A 165 -3.20 6.61 1.16
N SER A 166 -2.47 5.88 0.29
CA SER A 166 -2.99 4.70 -0.39
C SER A 166 -3.50 3.61 0.58
N PRO A 167 -4.80 3.28 0.56
CA PRO A 167 -5.33 2.15 1.32
C PRO A 167 -4.83 0.81 0.77
N VAL A 168 -4.53 0.75 -0.52
CA VAL A 168 -4.02 -0.45 -1.21
C VAL A 168 -2.66 -0.84 -0.63
N VAL A 169 -1.72 0.12 -0.53
CA VAL A 169 -0.41 -0.10 0.09
C VAL A 169 -0.55 -0.62 1.52
N ARG A 170 -1.44 -0.02 2.33
CA ARG A 170 -1.65 -0.47 3.70
C ARG A 170 -2.20 -1.90 3.78
N ARG A 171 -3.14 -2.27 2.87
CA ARG A 171 -3.70 -3.62 2.79
C ARG A 171 -2.60 -4.65 2.48
N PHE A 172 -1.77 -4.40 1.46
CA PHE A 172 -0.68 -5.30 1.10
C PHE A 172 0.35 -5.42 2.23
N LEU A 173 0.81 -4.31 2.79
CA LEU A 173 1.76 -4.34 3.90
C LEU A 173 1.20 -5.04 5.16
N TYR A 174 -0.11 -4.90 5.42
CA TYR A 174 -0.77 -5.61 6.51
C TYR A 174 -0.70 -7.13 6.30
N MET A 175 -1.05 -7.60 5.10
CA MET A 175 -0.99 -9.03 4.78
C MET A 175 0.44 -9.56 4.89
N CYS A 176 1.40 -8.87 4.29
CA CYS A 176 2.81 -9.24 4.36
C CYS A 176 3.36 -9.24 5.79
N SER A 177 2.91 -8.32 6.64
CA SER A 177 3.37 -8.26 8.03
C SER A 177 3.02 -9.51 8.84
N LYS A 178 2.00 -10.29 8.44
CA LYS A 178 1.63 -11.54 9.12
C LYS A 178 2.71 -12.60 8.94
N THR A 179 3.32 -12.67 7.75
CA THR A 179 4.40 -13.60 7.42
C THR A 179 5.77 -13.04 7.78
N ALA A 180 5.99 -11.74 7.62
CA ALA A 180 7.28 -11.11 7.87
C ALA A 180 7.65 -11.07 9.37
N VAL A 181 6.67 -10.90 10.27
CA VAL A 181 6.92 -10.84 11.72
C VAL A 181 7.65 -12.10 12.21
N PRO A 182 7.15 -13.32 12.02
CA PRO A 182 7.83 -14.51 12.49
C PRO A 182 9.13 -14.83 11.73
N SER A 183 9.32 -14.27 10.53
CA SER A 183 10.46 -14.60 9.66
C SER A 183 11.64 -13.63 9.81
N ILE A 184 11.42 -12.45 10.36
CA ILE A 184 12.42 -11.39 10.46
C ILE A 184 12.59 -10.96 11.91
N PRO A 185 13.71 -11.33 12.57
CA PRO A 185 13.92 -11.08 14.02
C PRO A 185 13.69 -9.62 14.43
N VAL A 186 14.21 -8.69 13.68
CA VAL A 186 14.06 -7.23 13.95
C VAL A 186 12.59 -6.75 13.91
N LEU A 187 11.71 -7.44 13.16
CA LEU A 187 10.27 -7.13 13.12
C LEU A 187 9.55 -7.84 14.26
N GLN A 188 9.95 -9.05 14.59
CA GLN A 188 9.44 -9.79 15.75
C GLN A 188 9.73 -9.02 17.04
N ASP A 189 10.99 -8.64 17.28
CA ASP A 189 11.39 -7.85 18.44
C ASP A 189 10.62 -6.54 18.58
N LEU A 190 10.41 -5.84 17.44
CA LEU A 190 9.61 -4.62 17.43
C LEU A 190 8.16 -4.89 17.82
N TYR A 191 7.57 -5.96 17.28
CA TYR A 191 6.19 -6.34 17.54
C TYR A 191 5.99 -6.69 19.02
N ASP A 192 6.82 -7.57 19.56
CA ASP A 192 6.72 -8.06 20.94
C ASP A 192 6.99 -6.95 21.95
N ARG A 193 8.01 -6.13 21.72
CA ARG A 193 8.30 -4.96 22.55
C ARG A 193 7.13 -3.98 22.64
N LEU A 194 6.37 -3.80 21.53
CA LEU A 194 5.21 -2.93 21.55
C LEU A 194 4.02 -3.55 22.29
N LEU A 195 3.84 -4.87 22.22
CA LEU A 195 2.84 -5.58 23.02
C LEU A 195 3.12 -5.48 24.51
N VAL A 196 4.38 -5.69 24.92
CA VAL A 196 4.83 -5.54 26.32
C VAL A 196 4.59 -4.12 26.83
N LYS A 197 4.70 -3.09 25.95
CA LYS A 197 4.37 -1.68 26.28
C LYS A 197 2.87 -1.39 26.34
N GLY A 198 1.98 -2.37 26.24
CA GLY A 198 0.54 -2.22 26.32
C GLY A 198 -0.14 -1.76 25.02
N ASN A 199 0.57 -1.77 23.87
CA ASN A 199 -0.08 -1.48 22.61
C ASN A 199 -0.97 -2.65 22.16
N THR A 200 -2.05 -2.35 21.46
CA THR A 200 -2.88 -3.41 20.85
C THR A 200 -2.13 -4.12 19.71
N LYS A 201 -2.52 -5.36 19.42
CA LYS A 201 -1.98 -6.15 18.29
C LYS A 201 -2.01 -5.35 16.97
N MET A 202 -3.06 -4.57 16.74
CA MET A 202 -3.21 -3.75 15.53
C MET A 202 -2.21 -2.58 15.52
N GLN A 203 -2.01 -1.90 16.65
CA GLN A 203 -1.03 -0.81 16.77
C GLN A 203 0.39 -1.32 16.55
N ALA A 204 0.76 -2.43 17.19
CA ALA A 204 2.05 -3.08 16.98
C ALA A 204 2.27 -3.46 15.51
N ARG A 205 1.25 -4.05 14.86
CA ARG A 205 1.30 -4.40 13.44
C ARG A 205 1.45 -3.19 12.52
N CYS A 206 0.78 -2.08 12.82
CA CYS A 206 0.94 -0.84 12.06
C CYS A 206 2.38 -0.27 12.14
N ALA A 207 3.03 -0.40 13.30
CA ALA A 207 4.44 -0.02 13.45
C ALA A 207 5.36 -0.93 12.64
N VAL A 208 5.07 -2.24 12.62
CA VAL A 208 5.78 -3.22 11.77
C VAL A 208 5.62 -2.87 10.29
N MET A 209 4.41 -2.61 9.80
CA MET A 209 4.14 -2.20 8.41
C MET A 209 4.98 -0.98 8.02
N ARG A 210 5.05 0.01 8.90
CA ARG A 210 5.90 1.20 8.70
C ARG A 210 7.38 0.81 8.64
N LYS A 211 7.85 -0.06 9.53
CA LYS A 211 9.25 -0.52 9.53
C LYS A 211 9.59 -1.30 8.27
N MET A 212 8.69 -2.20 7.81
CA MET A 212 8.84 -2.94 6.55
C MET A 212 8.99 -2.00 5.35
N LEU A 213 8.10 -1.01 5.23
CA LEU A 213 8.18 -0.02 4.14
C LEU A 213 9.52 0.73 4.14
N LEU A 214 10.03 1.08 5.32
CA LEU A 214 11.33 1.77 5.44
C LEU A 214 12.52 0.86 5.13
N ILE A 215 12.42 -0.43 5.44
CA ILE A 215 13.43 -1.43 5.05
C ILE A 215 13.43 -1.57 3.52
N LEU A 216 12.27 -1.79 2.90
CA LEU A 216 12.14 -1.90 1.44
C LEU A 216 12.72 -0.67 0.73
N ARG A 217 12.36 0.54 1.21
CA ARG A 217 12.97 1.77 0.68
C ARG A 217 14.49 1.77 0.83
N GLY A 218 15.00 1.36 1.98
CA GLY A 218 16.44 1.29 2.24
C GLY A 218 17.16 0.33 1.30
N MET A 219 16.57 -0.85 1.05
CA MET A 219 17.09 -1.86 0.12
C MET A 219 17.15 -1.31 -1.32
N VAL A 220 16.07 -0.69 -1.80
CA VAL A 220 15.98 -0.13 -3.15
C VAL A 220 16.95 1.04 -3.34
N ILE A 221 17.13 1.91 -2.34
CA ILE A 221 18.10 3.02 -2.41
C ILE A 221 19.54 2.53 -2.36
N ALA A 222 19.82 1.53 -1.51
CA ALA A 222 21.16 0.96 -1.39
C ALA A 222 21.49 -0.02 -2.53
N ASP A 223 20.51 -0.33 -3.37
CA ASP A 223 20.61 -1.31 -4.46
C ASP A 223 21.09 -2.69 -3.97
N LYS A 224 20.51 -3.14 -2.83
CA LYS A 224 20.91 -4.39 -2.17
C LYS A 224 19.69 -5.24 -1.84
N LYS A 225 19.82 -6.55 -2.04
CA LYS A 225 18.85 -7.54 -1.56
C LYS A 225 18.81 -7.57 -0.03
N TYR A 226 17.74 -8.15 0.50
CA TYR A 226 17.57 -8.30 1.95
C TYR A 226 18.70 -9.13 2.56
N ASP A 227 19.36 -8.56 3.56
CA ASP A 227 20.37 -9.24 4.36
C ASP A 227 19.84 -9.45 5.79
N LYS A 228 19.76 -10.71 6.19
CA LYS A 228 19.30 -11.12 7.53
C LYS A 228 20.24 -10.65 8.65
N ASN A 229 21.53 -10.50 8.31
CA ASN A 229 22.60 -10.16 9.23
C ASN A 229 22.94 -8.66 9.21
N PHE A 230 22.17 -7.86 8.47
CA PHE A 230 22.43 -6.41 8.38
C PHE A 230 22.35 -5.77 9.76
N LYS A 231 23.51 -5.51 10.37
CA LYS A 231 23.65 -4.66 11.56
C LYS A 231 23.89 -3.23 11.09
N LYS A 232 23.07 -2.31 11.55
CA LYS A 232 23.32 -0.89 11.36
C LYS A 232 24.50 -0.51 12.24
N ASN A 233 25.67 -0.22 11.64
CA ASN A 233 26.73 0.50 12.33
C ASN A 233 26.26 1.87 12.76
#